data_adc43e82ac2a2225cc18e6808047a5da
#
_entry.id   adc43e82ac2a2225cc18e6808047a5da
#
_cell.length_a   1.000
_cell.length_b   1.000
_cell.length_c   1.000
_cell.angle_alpha   90.00
_cell.angle_beta   90.00
_cell.angle_gamma   90.00
#
_symmetry.space_group_name_H-M   'P 1'
#
loop_
_entity.id
_entity.type
_entity.pdbx_description
1 polymer ?
#
loop_
_entity_poly.entity_id
_entity_poly.type
_entity_poly.pdbx_seq_one_letter_code
_entity_poly.pdbx_strand_id
1 'polypeptide(L)'
;MDERLKFLLLLNYVNANSQALAKFASLGVPWRELWSPSKIDAAATVFTEKQLARIREAESRAWAENEAERAAKLGARIISIDDEDYPARLLDLRDAPLALYVRGRLSAADKCVAVVGTRRASIYGKN
;
A
#
# COMPACT_ATOMS: atom_id res chain seq x y z
N MET A 1 -15.38 -1.73 -4.83
CA MET A 1 -14.19 -1.24 -4.10
C MET A 1 -14.06 0.26 -4.32
N ASP A 2 -13.78 0.97 -3.25
CA ASP A 2 -13.53 2.41 -3.32
C ASP A 2 -12.31 2.72 -4.19
N GLU A 3 -12.42 3.73 -5.04
CA GLU A 3 -11.36 4.16 -5.95
C GLU A 3 -10.09 4.62 -5.21
N ARG A 4 -10.27 5.25 -4.06
CA ARG A 4 -9.14 5.64 -3.19
C ARG A 4 -8.36 4.42 -2.71
N LEU A 5 -9.05 3.38 -2.29
CA LEU A 5 -8.42 2.13 -1.85
C LEU A 5 -7.66 1.44 -2.99
N LYS A 6 -8.22 1.39 -4.19
CA LYS A 6 -7.49 0.87 -5.37
C LYS A 6 -6.19 1.63 -5.61
N PHE A 7 -6.27 2.94 -5.52
CA PHE A 7 -5.09 3.80 -5.66
C PHE A 7 -4.01 3.48 -4.64
N LEU A 8 -4.39 3.38 -3.36
CA LEU A 8 -3.45 3.03 -2.28
C LEU A 8 -2.85 1.64 -2.45
N LEU A 9 -3.65 0.67 -2.89
CA LEU A 9 -3.17 -0.68 -3.19
C LEU A 9 -2.15 -0.70 -4.33
N LEU A 10 -2.41 0.05 -5.40
CA LEU A 10 -1.45 0.15 -6.51
C LEU A 10 -0.15 0.79 -6.09
N LEU A 11 -0.20 1.86 -5.30
CA LEU A 11 1.01 2.48 -4.76
C LEU A 11 1.78 1.51 -3.85
N ASN A 12 1.08 0.81 -2.98
CA ASN A 12 1.68 -0.19 -2.11
C ASN A 12 2.33 -1.33 -2.91
N TYR A 13 1.67 -1.76 -3.98
CA TYR A 13 2.16 -2.80 -4.88
C TYR A 13 3.49 -2.45 -5.57
N VAL A 14 3.70 -1.18 -5.89
CA VAL A 14 4.95 -0.71 -6.49
C VAL A 14 5.96 -0.19 -5.47
N ASN A 15 5.75 -0.48 -4.19
CA ASN A 15 6.58 -0.03 -3.08
C ASN A 15 6.69 1.50 -2.96
N ALA A 16 5.68 2.23 -3.40
CA ALA A 16 5.54 3.63 -3.04
C ALA A 16 5.06 3.72 -1.58
N ASN A 17 5.54 4.71 -0.87
CA ASN A 17 5.30 4.86 0.56
C ASN A 17 4.49 6.14 0.89
N SER A 18 4.28 6.38 2.17
CA SER A 18 3.55 7.56 2.63
C SER A 18 4.20 8.89 2.20
N GLN A 19 5.51 8.93 2.03
CA GLN A 19 6.19 10.14 1.53
C GLN A 19 5.84 10.41 0.06
N ALA A 20 5.84 9.38 -0.78
CA ALA A 20 5.44 9.50 -2.17
C ALA A 20 3.97 9.91 -2.29
N LEU A 21 3.10 9.33 -1.45
CA LEU A 21 1.69 9.72 -1.37
C LEU A 21 1.54 11.19 -1.01
N ALA A 22 2.25 11.67 0.00
CA ALA A 22 2.19 13.07 0.42
C ALA A 22 2.69 14.02 -0.68
N LYS A 23 3.78 13.67 -1.35
CA LYS A 23 4.30 14.45 -2.49
C LYS A 23 3.29 14.51 -3.64
N PHE A 24 2.67 13.39 -3.98
CA PHE A 24 1.65 13.36 -5.04
C PHE A 24 0.43 14.19 -4.65
N ALA A 25 -0.04 14.08 -3.40
CA ALA A 25 -1.15 14.88 -2.90
C ALA A 25 -0.85 16.38 -2.97
N SER A 26 0.40 16.79 -2.72
CA SER A 26 0.82 18.19 -2.77
C SER A 26 0.79 18.79 -4.19
N LEU A 27 0.77 17.97 -5.22
CA LEU A 27 0.64 18.43 -6.61
C LEU A 27 -0.74 18.99 -6.93
N GLY A 28 -1.75 18.68 -6.11
CA GLY A 28 -3.12 19.12 -6.32
C GLY A 28 -3.79 18.56 -7.58
N VAL A 29 -3.24 17.51 -8.17
CA VAL A 29 -3.81 16.83 -9.32
C VAL A 29 -4.70 15.67 -8.89
N PRO A 30 -5.74 15.32 -9.68
CA PRO A 30 -6.54 14.14 -9.38
C PRO A 30 -5.70 12.86 -9.40
N TRP A 31 -5.98 11.94 -8.52
CA TRP A 31 -5.27 10.66 -8.46
C TRP A 31 -5.36 9.84 -9.77
N ARG A 32 -6.41 10.04 -10.57
CA ARG A 32 -6.53 9.43 -11.90
C ARG A 32 -5.43 9.83 -12.88
N GLU A 33 -4.74 10.94 -12.65
CA GLU A 33 -3.57 11.34 -13.45
C GLU A 33 -2.44 10.28 -13.39
N LEU A 34 -2.48 9.43 -12.37
CA LEU A 34 -1.51 8.36 -12.21
C LEU A 34 -1.57 7.35 -13.37
N TRP A 35 -2.76 7.01 -13.83
CA TRP A 35 -2.95 6.04 -14.90
C TRP A 35 -3.49 6.61 -16.21
N SER A 36 -3.91 7.83 -16.21
CA SER A 36 -4.40 8.54 -17.40
C SER A 36 -3.88 9.96 -17.40
N PRO A 37 -2.57 10.15 -17.65
CA PRO A 37 -1.96 11.47 -17.55
C PRO A 37 -2.52 12.40 -18.63
N SER A 38 -2.65 13.67 -18.26
CA SER A 38 -2.91 14.76 -19.19
C SER A 38 -1.61 15.12 -19.96
N LYS A 39 -1.59 16.26 -20.65
CA LYS A 39 -0.44 16.69 -21.48
C LYS A 39 0.90 16.71 -20.74
N ILE A 40 0.88 17.06 -19.44
CA ILE A 40 2.06 17.06 -18.59
C ILE A 40 1.89 15.94 -17.57
N ASP A 41 2.80 14.99 -17.56
CA ASP A 41 2.77 13.88 -16.62
C ASP A 41 3.31 14.34 -15.26
N ALA A 42 2.45 14.95 -14.44
CA ALA A 42 2.81 15.42 -13.11
C ALA A 42 3.28 14.30 -12.20
N ALA A 43 2.77 13.09 -12.36
CA ALA A 43 3.17 11.94 -11.57
C ALA A 43 4.64 11.56 -11.77
N ALA A 44 5.22 11.87 -12.93
CA ALA A 44 6.64 11.61 -13.23
C ALA A 44 7.60 12.40 -12.32
N THR A 45 7.13 13.44 -11.64
CA THR A 45 7.93 14.20 -10.67
C THR A 45 8.03 13.51 -9.30
N VAL A 46 7.17 12.54 -9.04
CA VAL A 46 7.07 11.84 -7.75
C VAL A 46 7.49 10.38 -7.85
N PHE A 47 7.03 9.69 -8.88
CA PHE A 47 7.24 8.27 -9.06
C PHE A 47 8.29 7.99 -10.12
N THR A 48 9.02 6.89 -9.96
CA THR A 48 9.99 6.46 -10.97
C THR A 48 9.28 5.98 -12.23
N GLU A 49 9.98 6.00 -13.34
CA GLU A 49 9.49 5.48 -14.63
C GLU A 49 9.01 4.03 -14.50
N LYS A 50 9.76 3.21 -13.77
CA LYS A 50 9.41 1.81 -13.50
C LYS A 50 8.13 1.67 -12.68
N GLN A 51 7.95 2.49 -11.65
CA GLN A 51 6.72 2.51 -10.85
C GLN A 51 5.52 2.90 -11.69
N LEU A 52 5.63 3.96 -12.48
CA LEU A 52 4.55 4.43 -13.35
C LEU A 52 4.18 3.39 -14.42
N ALA A 53 5.16 2.78 -15.06
CA ALA A 53 4.91 1.72 -16.02
C ALA A 53 4.08 0.59 -15.40
N ARG A 54 4.46 0.17 -14.21
CA ARG A 54 3.77 -0.90 -13.47
C ARG A 54 2.33 -0.52 -13.07
N ILE A 55 2.14 0.71 -12.57
CA ILE A 55 0.81 1.21 -12.19
C ILE A 55 -0.12 1.28 -13.40
N ARG A 56 0.41 1.66 -14.55
CA ARG A 56 -0.36 1.87 -15.79
C ARG A 56 -0.68 0.61 -16.56
N GLU A 57 -0.12 -0.52 -16.17
CA GLU A 57 -0.49 -1.82 -16.73
C GLU A 57 -1.95 -2.15 -16.41
N ALA A 58 -2.70 -2.59 -17.41
CA ALA A 58 -4.10 -3.01 -17.23
C ALA A 58 -4.23 -4.14 -16.20
N GLU A 59 -3.28 -5.06 -16.18
CA GLU A 59 -3.23 -6.17 -15.24
C GLU A 59 -3.11 -5.71 -13.78
N SER A 60 -2.32 -4.67 -13.53
CA SER A 60 -2.17 -4.11 -12.18
C SER A 60 -3.47 -3.52 -11.66
N ARG A 61 -4.22 -2.84 -12.53
CA ARG A 61 -5.54 -2.29 -12.17
C ARG A 61 -6.56 -3.40 -11.91
N ALA A 62 -6.62 -4.39 -12.78
CA ALA A 62 -7.49 -5.55 -12.60
C ALA A 62 -7.14 -6.32 -11.33
N TRP A 63 -5.85 -6.42 -11.00
CA TRP A 63 -5.41 -6.98 -9.74
C TRP A 63 -5.99 -6.21 -8.55
N ALA A 64 -5.82 -4.88 -8.53
CA ALA A 64 -6.31 -4.04 -7.43
C ALA A 64 -7.83 -4.13 -7.25
N GLU A 65 -8.58 -4.18 -8.34
CA GLU A 65 -10.04 -4.30 -8.32
C GLU A 65 -10.54 -5.55 -7.60
N ASN A 66 -9.80 -6.63 -7.69
CA ASN A 66 -10.18 -7.93 -7.12
C ASN A 66 -9.49 -8.25 -5.79
N GLU A 67 -8.62 -7.36 -5.32
CA GLU A 67 -7.73 -7.70 -4.19
C GLU A 67 -8.47 -7.86 -2.86
N ALA A 68 -9.49 -7.04 -2.61
CA ALA A 68 -10.29 -7.18 -1.39
C ALA A 68 -11.01 -8.54 -1.31
N GLU A 69 -11.52 -9.02 -2.43
CA GLU A 69 -12.15 -10.35 -2.50
C GLU A 69 -11.14 -11.47 -2.30
N ARG A 70 -9.96 -11.35 -2.89
CA ARG A 70 -8.87 -12.32 -2.70
C ARG A 70 -8.43 -12.39 -1.24
N ALA A 71 -8.26 -11.22 -0.61
CA ALA A 71 -7.91 -11.15 0.81
C ALA A 71 -8.98 -11.82 1.67
N ALA A 72 -10.26 -11.53 1.41
CA ALA A 72 -11.38 -12.11 2.15
C ALA A 72 -11.40 -13.65 2.04
N LYS A 73 -11.12 -14.21 0.86
CA LYS A 73 -11.01 -15.68 0.66
C LYS A 73 -9.92 -16.31 1.52
N LEU A 74 -8.89 -15.55 1.87
CA LEU A 74 -7.79 -16.00 2.74
C LEU A 74 -8.04 -15.66 4.23
N GLY A 75 -9.24 -15.19 4.57
CA GLY A 75 -9.58 -14.77 5.93
C GLY A 75 -8.87 -13.49 6.37
N ALA A 76 -8.47 -12.65 5.42
CA ALA A 76 -7.83 -11.38 5.69
C ALA A 76 -8.73 -10.21 5.26
N ARG A 77 -8.54 -9.07 5.90
CA ARG A 77 -9.12 -7.79 5.48
C ARG A 77 -8.01 -6.82 5.11
N ILE A 78 -8.32 -5.86 4.28
CA ILE A 78 -7.38 -4.81 3.90
C ILE A 78 -7.73 -3.56 4.69
N ILE A 79 -6.71 -2.98 5.34
CA ILE A 79 -6.78 -1.71 6.04
C ILE A 79 -5.86 -0.74 5.31
N SER A 80 -6.38 0.42 4.94
CA SER A 80 -5.59 1.48 4.33
C SER A 80 -5.09 2.48 5.37
N ILE A 81 -4.12 3.28 4.99
CA ILE A 81 -3.57 4.35 5.84
C ILE A 81 -4.64 5.40 6.22
N ASP A 82 -5.76 5.45 5.48
CA ASP A 82 -6.87 6.36 5.77
C ASP A 82 -7.87 5.79 6.79
N ASP A 83 -7.77 4.50 7.13
CA ASP A 83 -8.72 3.84 8.03
C ASP A 83 -8.44 4.14 9.50
N GLU A 84 -9.49 4.27 10.28
CA GLU A 84 -9.39 4.46 11.74
C GLU A 84 -8.69 3.30 12.44
N ASP A 85 -8.83 2.09 11.89
CA ASP A 85 -8.18 0.87 12.39
C ASP A 85 -6.70 0.79 12.06
N TYR A 86 -6.18 1.71 11.24
CA TYR A 86 -4.76 1.70 10.90
C TYR A 86 -3.91 1.99 12.15
N PRO A 87 -2.90 1.15 12.45
CA PRO A 87 -2.12 1.31 13.66
C PRO A 87 -1.38 2.66 13.69
N ALA A 88 -1.72 3.50 14.67
CA ALA A 88 -1.16 4.84 14.80
C ALA A 88 0.38 4.82 14.90
N ARG A 89 0.95 3.77 15.50
CA ARG A 89 2.40 3.61 15.63
C ARG A 89 3.11 3.51 14.27
N LEU A 90 2.44 2.94 13.25
CA LEU A 90 3.01 2.85 11.91
C LEU A 90 3.05 4.21 11.20
N LEU A 91 2.16 5.14 11.56
CA LEU A 91 2.18 6.49 10.99
C LEU A 91 3.44 7.27 11.35
N ASP A 92 4.11 6.90 12.43
CA ASP A 92 5.38 7.52 12.85
C ASP A 92 6.56 7.08 11.98
N LEU A 93 6.40 6.02 11.20
CA LEU A 93 7.42 5.57 10.27
C LEU A 93 7.49 6.50 9.06
N ARG A 94 8.71 6.80 8.64
CA ARG A 94 8.97 7.62 7.47
C ARG A 94 8.42 6.98 6.17
N ASP A 95 8.42 5.67 6.12
CA ASP A 95 8.00 4.86 4.98
C ASP A 95 6.80 3.97 5.32
N ALA A 96 5.85 4.52 6.09
CA ALA A 96 4.65 3.78 6.49
C ALA A 96 3.98 3.12 5.27
N PRO A 97 3.60 1.83 5.37
CA PRO A 97 2.89 1.15 4.30
C PRO A 97 1.50 1.75 4.09
N LEU A 98 1.07 1.84 2.84
CA LEU A 98 -0.20 2.47 2.47
C LEU A 98 -1.41 1.55 2.70
N ALA A 99 -1.18 0.25 2.73
CA ALA A 99 -2.20 -0.76 3.00
C ALA A 99 -1.60 -1.94 3.76
N LEU A 100 -2.42 -2.53 4.61
CA LEU A 100 -2.08 -3.69 5.42
C LEU A 100 -3.09 -4.80 5.17
N TYR A 101 -2.61 -6.03 5.11
CA TYR A 101 -3.43 -7.23 5.12
C TYR A 101 -3.48 -7.76 6.55
N VAL A 102 -4.66 -7.81 7.13
CA VAL A 102 -4.83 -8.15 8.55
C VAL A 102 -5.70 -9.39 8.69
N ARG A 103 -5.18 -10.38 9.39
CA ARG A 103 -5.96 -11.53 9.87
C ARG A 103 -6.14 -11.38 11.38
N GLY A 104 -7.37 -11.51 11.84
CA GLY A 104 -7.69 -11.34 13.26
C GLY A 104 -7.91 -9.86 13.61
N ARG A 105 -7.59 -9.52 14.85
CA ARG A 105 -7.85 -8.20 15.43
C ARG A 105 -6.56 -7.46 15.71
N LEU A 106 -6.59 -6.16 15.46
CA LEU A 106 -5.54 -5.22 15.89
C LEU A 106 -6.07 -4.43 17.09
N SER A 107 -5.23 -4.26 18.09
CA SER A 107 -5.54 -3.43 19.25
C SER A 107 -4.37 -2.49 19.56
N ALA A 108 -4.67 -1.20 19.71
CA ALA A 108 -3.66 -0.19 20.08
C ALA A 108 -3.14 -0.39 21.52
N ALA A 109 -3.89 -1.11 22.36
CA ALA A 109 -3.52 -1.39 23.75
C ALA A 109 -2.54 -2.56 23.88
N ASP A 110 -2.34 -3.35 22.83
CA ASP A 110 -1.48 -4.52 22.89
C ASP A 110 0.00 -4.12 23.02
N LYS A 111 0.72 -4.85 23.84
CA LYS A 111 2.17 -4.76 23.90
C LYS A 111 2.75 -5.53 22.70
N CYS A 112 3.64 -4.88 21.98
CA CYS A 112 4.22 -5.45 20.78
C CYS A 112 5.66 -5.86 20.99
N VAL A 113 6.02 -7.00 20.39
CA VAL A 113 7.40 -7.50 20.35
C VAL A 113 7.78 -7.71 18.89
N ALA A 114 8.93 -7.18 18.50
CA ALA A 114 9.44 -7.39 17.14
C ALA A 114 10.07 -8.78 17.02
N VAL A 115 9.62 -9.52 16.01
CA VAL A 115 10.25 -10.79 15.63
C VAL A 115 10.94 -10.55 14.29
N VAL A 116 12.27 -10.68 14.28
CA VAL A 116 13.07 -10.38 13.09
C VAL A 116 13.89 -11.60 12.69
N GLY A 117 14.15 -11.73 11.40
CA GLY A 117 14.93 -12.85 10.88
C GLY A 117 15.13 -12.74 9.38
N THR A 118 15.88 -13.68 8.82
CA THR A 118 16.09 -13.78 7.38
C THR A 118 14.93 -14.50 6.70
N ARG A 119 14.82 -14.33 5.39
CA ARG A 119 13.83 -15.05 4.58
C ARG A 119 14.06 -16.57 4.55
N ARG A 120 15.31 -17.01 4.79
CA ARG A 120 15.68 -18.43 4.93
C ARG A 120 15.95 -18.69 6.41
N ALA A 121 14.94 -19.25 7.07
CA ALA A 121 15.08 -19.61 8.48
C ALA A 121 16.12 -20.72 8.67
N SER A 122 16.96 -20.60 9.70
CA SER A 122 17.81 -21.68 10.18
C SER A 122 16.97 -22.77 10.85
N ILE A 123 17.59 -23.89 11.23
CA ILE A 123 16.94 -24.95 12.01
C ILE A 123 16.34 -24.36 13.31
N TYR A 124 17.02 -23.45 13.97
CA TYR A 124 16.52 -22.74 15.15
C TYR A 124 15.31 -21.87 14.84
N GLY A 125 15.32 -21.16 13.72
CA GLY A 125 14.22 -20.28 13.31
C GLY A 125 12.95 -21.05 12.92
N LYS A 126 13.05 -22.33 12.56
CA LYS A 126 11.91 -23.19 12.21
C LYS A 126 11.27 -23.87 13.41
N ASN A 127 11.96 -23.97 14.51
CA ASN A 127 11.46 -24.51 15.76
C ASN A 127 10.83 -23.41 16.59
#